data_189170c74ff05f0f9e9efd1ea60898d1
#
_entry.id   189170c74ff05f0f9e9efd1ea60898d1
#
_cell.length_a   1.000
_cell.length_b   1.000
_cell.length_c   1.000
_cell.angle_alpha   90.00
_cell.angle_beta   90.00
_cell.angle_gamma   90.00
#
_symmetry.space_group_name_H-M   'P 1'
#
loop_
_entity.id
_entity.type
_entity.pdbx_description
1 polymer ?
#
loop_
_entity_poly.entity_id
_entity_poly.type
_entity_poly.pdbx_seq_one_letter_code
_entity_poly.pdbx_strand_id
1 'polypeptide(L)'
;MKTYAVVMAAGKGTRMKSDKPKVVHEVLYKPMINHIVDELKQVGVDEIYVIVGHKAEEVEKLLDGVNIIYQKEQLGTGHALMQCKDALAGKAGTTVVLNGDAPLITSETLKDLIAYHNDNQLKGTIMTCDCDLDKKFGRVIRNNDQVTGIVEFKDCTPEQVQ
;
A
#
# COMPACT_ATOMS: atom_id res chain seq x y z
N MET A 1 -15.43 -11.01 -10.04
CA MET A 1 -15.27 -9.54 -10.11
C MET A 1 -13.79 -9.26 -10.36
N LYS A 2 -13.44 -8.23 -11.15
CA LYS A 2 -12.02 -7.90 -11.38
C LYS A 2 -11.37 -7.33 -10.12
N THR A 3 -10.09 -7.61 -9.97
CA THR A 3 -9.29 -7.09 -8.86
C THR A 3 -8.07 -6.37 -9.40
N TYR A 4 -7.86 -5.16 -8.95
CA TYR A 4 -6.73 -4.31 -9.31
C TYR A 4 -5.85 -4.11 -8.08
N ALA A 5 -4.56 -3.91 -8.28
CA ALA A 5 -3.65 -3.56 -7.19
C ALA A 5 -2.92 -2.26 -7.49
N VAL A 6 -2.76 -1.43 -6.49
CA VAL A 6 -1.93 -0.22 -6.53
C VAL A 6 -0.86 -0.33 -5.46
N VAL A 7 0.41 -0.27 -5.85
CA VAL A 7 1.56 -0.33 -4.93
C VAL A 7 2.25 1.03 -4.90
N MET A 8 2.30 1.65 -3.75
CA MET A 8 2.91 2.96 -3.55
C MET A 8 4.42 2.81 -3.29
N ALA A 9 5.24 3.20 -4.26
CA ALA A 9 6.70 3.07 -4.25
C ALA A 9 7.44 4.39 -4.57
N ALA A 10 6.77 5.55 -4.51
CA ALA A 10 7.32 6.84 -4.91
C ALA A 10 8.15 7.54 -3.82
N GLY A 11 8.17 7.04 -2.59
CA GLY A 11 8.78 7.70 -1.43
C GLY A 11 10.32 7.69 -1.45
N LYS A 12 10.92 8.79 -0.97
CA LYS A 12 12.39 8.93 -0.88
C LYS A 12 13.05 8.03 0.17
N GLY A 13 12.32 7.61 1.21
CA GLY A 13 12.87 6.76 2.26
C GLY A 13 13.98 7.42 3.09
N THR A 14 13.90 8.69 3.38
CA THR A 14 14.96 9.51 4.01
C THR A 14 15.51 8.94 5.33
N ARG A 15 14.69 8.18 6.06
CA ARG A 15 15.09 7.50 7.30
C ARG A 15 16.12 6.37 7.10
N MET A 16 16.21 5.83 5.88
CA MET A 16 17.14 4.74 5.55
C MET A 16 18.61 5.22 5.43
N LYS A 17 18.84 6.54 5.36
CA LYS A 17 20.18 7.13 5.16
C LYS A 17 20.93 6.49 3.97
N SER A 18 20.23 6.22 2.90
CA SER A 18 20.72 5.56 1.68
C SER A 18 20.30 6.37 0.47
N ASP A 19 21.14 6.35 -0.57
CA ASP A 19 20.81 6.96 -1.86
C ASP A 19 19.83 6.13 -2.69
N LYS A 20 19.60 4.87 -2.32
CA LYS A 20 18.65 4.00 -3.00
C LYS A 20 17.23 4.28 -2.56
N PRO A 21 16.21 4.18 -3.45
CA PRO A 21 14.81 4.19 -3.06
C PRO A 21 14.54 3.12 -1.99
N LYS A 22 13.66 3.43 -1.01
CA LYS A 22 13.38 2.51 0.10
C LYS A 22 13.01 1.11 -0.38
N VAL A 23 12.17 1.03 -1.39
CA VAL A 23 11.56 -0.20 -1.87
C VAL A 23 12.49 -1.14 -2.65
N VAL A 24 13.68 -0.64 -3.05
CA VAL A 24 14.71 -1.46 -3.73
C VAL A 24 15.69 -2.12 -2.76
N HIS A 25 15.63 -1.76 -1.47
CA HIS A 25 16.42 -2.48 -0.47
C HIS A 25 15.93 -3.92 -0.33
N GLU A 26 16.89 -4.82 -0.13
CA GLU A 26 16.60 -6.25 -0.06
C GLU A 26 16.20 -6.69 1.34
N VAL A 27 15.23 -7.57 1.38
CA VAL A 27 14.86 -8.39 2.52
C VAL A 27 14.97 -9.84 2.05
N LEU A 28 15.75 -10.67 2.74
CA LEU A 28 16.01 -12.06 2.33
C LEU A 28 16.50 -12.16 0.87
N TYR A 29 17.49 -11.31 0.50
CA TYR A 29 18.13 -11.29 -0.83
C TYR A 29 17.21 -10.92 -2.00
N LYS A 30 16.05 -10.30 -1.72
CA LYS A 30 15.10 -9.88 -2.74
C LYS A 30 14.58 -8.48 -2.43
N PRO A 31 14.50 -7.56 -3.41
CA PRO A 31 13.97 -6.21 -3.18
C PRO A 31 12.57 -6.23 -2.57
N MET A 32 12.29 -5.33 -1.63
CA MET A 32 10.98 -5.26 -0.96
C MET A 32 9.81 -5.19 -1.94
N ILE A 33 9.97 -4.40 -3.01
CA ILE A 33 8.92 -4.24 -4.02
C ILE A 33 8.61 -5.55 -4.75
N ASN A 34 9.61 -6.40 -4.99
CA ASN A 34 9.42 -7.67 -5.69
C ASN A 34 8.69 -8.70 -4.81
N HIS A 35 8.88 -8.67 -3.47
CA HIS A 35 8.07 -9.51 -2.58
C HIS A 35 6.59 -9.20 -2.76
N ILE A 36 6.21 -7.92 -2.75
CA ILE A 36 4.82 -7.48 -2.85
C ILE A 36 4.23 -7.81 -4.22
N VAL A 37 4.97 -7.55 -5.30
CA VAL A 37 4.50 -7.84 -6.65
C VAL A 37 4.28 -9.33 -6.86
N ASP A 38 5.17 -10.18 -6.33
CA ASP A 38 5.02 -11.63 -6.44
C ASP A 38 3.82 -12.15 -5.64
N GLU A 39 3.59 -11.62 -4.43
CA GLU A 39 2.39 -11.98 -3.66
C GLU A 39 1.10 -11.55 -4.39
N LEU A 40 1.08 -10.36 -5.00
CA LEU A 40 -0.05 -9.91 -5.82
C LEU A 40 -0.28 -10.80 -7.04
N LYS A 41 0.78 -11.26 -7.70
CA LYS A 41 0.68 -12.24 -8.80
C LYS A 41 0.11 -13.57 -8.32
N GLN A 42 0.47 -14.03 -7.12
CA GLN A 42 -0.08 -15.26 -6.50
C GLN A 42 -1.55 -15.10 -6.09
N VAL A 43 -1.97 -13.90 -5.72
CA VAL A 43 -3.41 -13.59 -5.52
C VAL A 43 -4.18 -13.75 -6.82
N GLY A 44 -3.55 -13.47 -7.94
CA GLY A 44 -4.18 -13.49 -9.26
C GLY A 44 -4.95 -12.21 -9.56
N VAL A 45 -4.41 -11.05 -9.15
CA VAL A 45 -5.02 -9.76 -9.51
C VAL A 45 -4.91 -9.52 -11.02
N ASP A 46 -5.93 -8.87 -11.61
CA ASP A 46 -6.01 -8.66 -13.06
C ASP A 46 -4.94 -7.68 -13.56
N GLU A 47 -4.69 -6.61 -12.81
CA GLU A 47 -3.70 -5.60 -13.17
C GLU A 47 -3.02 -5.04 -11.92
N ILE A 48 -1.71 -4.85 -12.00
CA ILE A 48 -0.88 -4.25 -10.94
C ILE A 48 -0.37 -2.90 -11.45
N TYR A 49 -0.58 -1.85 -10.67
CA TYR A 49 -0.05 -0.52 -10.89
C TYR A 49 0.97 -0.20 -9.81
N VAL A 50 2.17 0.19 -10.21
CA VAL A 50 3.22 0.60 -9.27
C VAL A 50 3.47 2.09 -9.44
N ILE A 51 3.25 2.86 -8.37
CA ILE A 51 3.49 4.30 -8.38
C ILE A 51 4.95 4.54 -8.01
N VAL A 52 5.70 5.06 -8.94
CA VAL A 52 7.13 5.39 -8.78
C VAL A 52 7.34 6.90 -8.75
N GLY A 53 8.45 7.35 -8.21
CA GLY A 53 8.75 8.80 -8.12
C GLY A 53 10.23 9.05 -8.01
N HIS A 54 10.75 9.18 -6.79
CA HIS A 54 12.18 9.38 -6.59
C HIS A 54 13.00 8.21 -7.16
N LYS A 55 13.92 8.49 -8.09
CA LYS A 55 14.74 7.49 -8.77
C LYS A 55 13.92 6.34 -9.39
N ALA A 56 12.83 6.70 -10.04
CA ALA A 56 11.89 5.77 -10.66
C ALA A 56 12.58 4.67 -11.47
N GLU A 57 13.58 5.03 -12.27
CA GLU A 57 14.33 4.10 -13.11
C GLU A 57 14.99 2.92 -12.35
N GLU A 58 15.38 3.14 -11.08
CA GLU A 58 15.95 2.08 -10.26
C GLU A 58 14.87 1.07 -9.82
N VAL A 59 13.64 1.54 -9.60
CA VAL A 59 12.50 0.69 -9.24
C VAL A 59 11.98 -0.05 -10.47
N GLU A 60 11.82 0.63 -11.59
CA GLU A 60 11.28 0.08 -12.83
C GLU A 60 12.09 -1.11 -13.35
N LYS A 61 13.45 -1.03 -13.27
CA LYS A 61 14.35 -2.12 -13.69
C LYS A 61 14.15 -3.44 -12.95
N LEU A 62 13.50 -3.39 -11.79
CA LEU A 62 13.24 -4.55 -10.93
C LEU A 62 11.86 -5.17 -11.19
N LEU A 63 11.03 -4.52 -12.00
CA LEU A 63 9.62 -4.86 -12.15
C LEU A 63 9.34 -5.41 -13.56
N ASP A 64 8.54 -6.45 -13.61
CA ASP A 64 8.04 -7.03 -14.85
C ASP A 64 6.55 -7.35 -14.73
N GLY A 65 5.80 -7.17 -15.82
CA GLY A 65 4.38 -7.47 -15.87
C GLY A 65 3.51 -6.55 -15.01
N VAL A 66 3.92 -5.30 -14.80
CA VAL A 66 3.18 -4.28 -14.05
C VAL A 66 3.06 -2.98 -14.86
N ASN A 67 2.07 -2.16 -14.52
CA ASN A 67 1.88 -0.84 -15.09
C ASN A 67 2.57 0.21 -14.20
N ILE A 68 3.44 1.02 -14.77
CA ILE A 68 4.15 2.07 -14.05
C ILE A 68 3.37 3.38 -14.12
N ILE A 69 3.19 4.02 -12.95
CA ILE A 69 2.56 5.34 -12.80
C ILE A 69 3.56 6.28 -12.13
N TYR A 70 3.74 7.47 -12.68
CA TYR A 70 4.71 8.43 -12.15
C TYR A 70 4.07 9.44 -11.21
N GLN A 71 4.60 9.53 -9.99
CA GLN A 71 4.35 10.66 -9.10
C GLN A 71 5.49 11.67 -9.24
N LYS A 72 5.27 12.76 -9.97
CA LYS A 72 6.30 13.79 -10.22
C LYS A 72 6.66 14.57 -8.96
N GLU A 73 5.67 14.90 -8.16
CA GLU A 73 5.84 15.64 -6.90
C GLU A 73 5.40 14.77 -5.72
N GLN A 74 6.27 14.58 -4.73
CA GLN A 74 5.99 13.74 -3.56
C GLN A 74 5.19 14.52 -2.50
N LEU A 75 3.89 14.74 -2.77
CA LEU A 75 2.97 15.45 -1.88
C LEU A 75 2.19 14.52 -0.92
N GLY A 76 2.74 13.34 -0.64
CA GLY A 76 2.16 12.36 0.29
C GLY A 76 1.49 11.17 -0.39
N THR A 77 1.01 10.23 0.43
CA THR A 77 0.45 8.94 -0.01
C THR A 77 -0.88 9.11 -0.75
N GLY A 78 -1.76 9.98 -0.26
CA GLY A 78 -3.02 10.28 -0.95
C GLY A 78 -2.79 10.86 -2.34
N HIS A 79 -1.83 11.81 -2.48
CA HIS A 79 -1.44 12.34 -3.78
C HIS A 79 -0.85 11.26 -4.69
N ALA A 80 -0.06 10.33 -4.15
CA ALA A 80 0.45 9.20 -4.91
C ALA A 80 -0.71 8.38 -5.50
N LEU A 81 -1.66 7.96 -4.68
CA LEU A 81 -2.81 7.19 -5.13
C LEU A 81 -3.65 7.93 -6.19
N MET A 82 -3.80 9.24 -6.07
CA MET A 82 -4.52 10.06 -7.05
C MET A 82 -3.90 10.00 -8.46
N GLN A 83 -2.59 9.67 -8.60
CA GLN A 83 -1.97 9.50 -9.92
C GLN A 83 -2.55 8.31 -10.70
N CYS A 84 -3.17 7.34 -10.02
CA CYS A 84 -3.83 6.22 -10.66
C CYS A 84 -5.26 6.53 -11.13
N LYS A 85 -5.77 7.74 -10.91
CA LYS A 85 -7.17 8.10 -11.20
C LYS A 85 -7.56 7.75 -12.63
N ASP A 86 -6.77 8.18 -13.63
CA ASP A 86 -7.09 7.98 -15.05
C ASP A 86 -6.93 6.50 -15.45
N ALA A 87 -5.92 5.82 -14.88
CA ALA A 87 -5.68 4.40 -15.14
C ALA A 87 -6.78 3.49 -14.59
N LEU A 88 -7.46 3.91 -13.53
CA LEU A 88 -8.56 3.17 -12.90
C LEU A 88 -9.95 3.68 -13.31
N ALA A 89 -10.03 4.81 -14.03
CA ALA A 89 -11.30 5.39 -14.43
C ALA A 89 -12.12 4.41 -15.29
N GLY A 90 -13.38 4.23 -14.93
CA GLY A 90 -14.30 3.32 -15.64
C GLY A 90 -14.05 1.82 -15.42
N LYS A 91 -13.06 1.43 -14.62
CA LYS A 91 -12.81 0.04 -14.28
C LYS A 91 -13.71 -0.39 -13.11
N ALA A 92 -14.59 -1.36 -13.36
CA ALA A 92 -15.43 -1.95 -12.32
C ALA A 92 -14.68 -3.09 -11.62
N GLY A 93 -14.64 -3.08 -10.29
CA GLY A 93 -13.97 -4.12 -9.50
C GLY A 93 -13.48 -3.62 -8.15
N THR A 94 -12.70 -4.46 -7.47
CA THR A 94 -12.07 -4.12 -6.19
C THR A 94 -10.63 -3.65 -6.43
N THR A 95 -10.23 -2.58 -5.77
CA THR A 95 -8.84 -2.09 -5.80
C THR A 95 -8.18 -2.28 -4.45
N VAL A 96 -7.09 -3.06 -4.43
CA VAL A 96 -6.21 -3.22 -3.26
C VAL A 96 -5.10 -2.18 -3.32
N VAL A 97 -4.89 -1.45 -2.24
CA VAL A 97 -3.82 -0.44 -2.14
C VAL A 97 -2.80 -0.89 -1.10
N LEU A 98 -1.54 -0.97 -1.50
CA LEU A 98 -0.44 -1.43 -0.66
C LEU A 98 0.71 -0.43 -0.64
N ASN A 99 1.43 -0.41 0.48
CA ASN A 99 2.71 0.27 0.57
C ASN A 99 3.83 -0.64 0.02
N GLY A 100 4.69 -0.11 -0.82
CA GLY A 100 5.81 -0.85 -1.41
C GLY A 100 6.90 -1.28 -0.42
N ASP A 101 6.78 -0.92 0.83
CA ASP A 101 7.71 -1.22 1.92
C ASP A 101 7.17 -2.21 2.97
N ALA A 102 6.14 -2.97 2.62
CA ALA A 102 5.55 -4.02 3.47
C ALA A 102 5.82 -5.43 2.90
N PRO A 103 7.10 -5.88 2.82
CA PRO A 103 7.49 -7.09 2.09
C PRO A 103 7.01 -8.41 2.71
N LEU A 104 6.47 -8.38 3.93
CA LEU A 104 6.03 -9.58 4.64
C LEU A 104 4.52 -9.85 4.52
N ILE A 105 3.79 -9.03 3.77
CA ILE A 105 2.38 -9.32 3.49
C ILE A 105 2.30 -10.54 2.57
N THR A 106 1.41 -11.48 2.88
CA THR A 106 1.27 -12.73 2.14
C THR A 106 0.07 -12.70 1.20
N SER A 107 0.11 -13.53 0.16
CA SER A 107 -1.01 -13.72 -0.76
C SER A 107 -2.25 -14.26 -0.05
N GLU A 108 -2.08 -15.07 1.00
CA GLU A 108 -3.18 -15.57 1.84
C GLU A 108 -3.90 -14.39 2.53
N THR A 109 -3.16 -13.55 3.24
CA THR A 109 -3.72 -12.35 3.90
C THR A 109 -4.43 -11.43 2.90
N LEU A 110 -3.87 -11.26 1.70
CA LEU A 110 -4.50 -10.44 0.65
C LEU A 110 -5.78 -11.07 0.12
N LYS A 111 -5.81 -12.38 -0.09
CA LYS A 111 -7.01 -13.11 -0.50
C LYS A 111 -8.13 -12.98 0.52
N ASP A 112 -7.80 -13.13 1.81
CA ASP A 112 -8.77 -12.99 2.89
C ASP A 112 -9.34 -11.58 2.97
N LEU A 113 -8.48 -10.55 2.84
CA LEU A 113 -8.92 -9.15 2.82
C LEU A 113 -9.87 -8.87 1.66
N ILE A 114 -9.53 -9.35 0.45
CA ILE A 114 -10.35 -9.16 -0.75
C ILE A 114 -11.67 -9.92 -0.64
N ALA A 115 -11.64 -11.16 -0.16
CA ALA A 115 -12.83 -11.97 0.07
C ALA A 115 -13.76 -11.30 1.08
N TYR A 116 -13.23 -10.89 2.23
CA TYR A 116 -14.00 -10.17 3.24
C TYR A 116 -14.66 -8.91 2.68
N HIS A 117 -13.93 -8.11 1.93
CA HIS A 117 -14.46 -6.90 1.28
C HIS A 117 -15.61 -7.21 0.33
N ASN A 118 -15.43 -8.21 -0.53
CA ASN A 118 -16.38 -8.56 -1.58
C ASN A 118 -17.63 -9.24 -1.01
N ASP A 119 -17.47 -10.20 -0.10
CA ASP A 119 -18.57 -10.99 0.47
C ASP A 119 -19.50 -10.11 1.31
N ASN A 120 -18.95 -9.10 1.98
CA ASN A 120 -19.71 -8.14 2.76
C ASN A 120 -20.14 -6.90 1.96
N GLN A 121 -19.84 -6.82 0.66
CA GLN A 121 -20.20 -5.72 -0.23
C GLN A 121 -19.80 -4.34 0.32
N LEU A 122 -18.61 -4.25 0.92
CA LEU A 122 -18.13 -3.05 1.58
C LEU A 122 -17.69 -1.98 0.59
N LYS A 123 -17.80 -0.72 0.97
CA LYS A 123 -17.28 0.42 0.18
C LYS A 123 -15.80 0.66 0.40
N GLY A 124 -15.27 0.25 1.55
CA GLY A 124 -13.87 0.35 1.91
C GLY A 124 -13.57 -0.60 3.06
N THR A 125 -12.40 -1.21 3.03
CA THR A 125 -11.89 -2.10 4.08
C THR A 125 -10.46 -1.71 4.38
N ILE A 126 -10.10 -1.63 5.64
CA ILE A 126 -8.75 -1.36 6.09
C ILE A 126 -8.26 -2.53 6.93
N MET A 127 -7.05 -3.01 6.62
CA MET A 127 -6.37 -3.98 7.45
C MET A 127 -5.66 -3.26 8.59
N THR A 128 -5.89 -3.70 9.81
CA THR A 128 -5.27 -3.17 11.03
C THR A 128 -4.55 -4.27 11.77
N CYS A 129 -3.65 -3.91 12.65
CA CYS A 129 -3.02 -4.83 13.59
C CYS A 129 -3.03 -4.23 14.99
N ASP A 130 -3.07 -5.09 15.99
CA ASP A 130 -2.76 -4.69 17.35
C ASP A 130 -1.26 -4.52 17.49
N CYS A 131 -0.85 -3.46 18.15
CA CYS A 131 0.56 -3.17 18.39
C CYS A 131 0.76 -2.59 19.79
N ASP A 132 1.98 -2.70 20.30
CA ASP A 132 2.34 -2.10 21.57
C ASP A 132 2.11 -0.58 21.54
N LEU A 133 1.64 -0.02 22.66
CA LEU A 133 1.28 1.40 22.77
C LEU A 133 2.47 2.35 22.54
N ASP A 134 3.71 1.87 22.74
CA ASP A 134 4.93 2.62 22.47
C ASP A 134 5.21 2.82 20.97
N LYS A 135 4.54 2.06 20.10
CA LYS A 135 4.68 2.19 18.65
C LYS A 135 3.94 3.41 18.15
N LYS A 136 4.68 4.27 17.44
CA LYS A 136 4.19 5.55 16.89
C LYS A 136 3.47 5.34 15.54
N PHE A 137 2.55 4.38 15.48
CA PHE A 137 1.67 4.19 14.32
C PHE A 137 0.43 5.06 14.42
N GLY A 138 -0.21 5.35 13.29
CA GLY A 138 -1.53 5.96 13.26
C GLY A 138 -2.57 5.08 13.95
N ARG A 139 -3.59 5.70 14.50
CA ARG A 139 -4.71 5.02 15.18
C ARG A 139 -5.94 5.00 14.30
N VAL A 140 -6.56 3.84 14.18
CA VAL A 140 -7.86 3.70 13.52
C VAL A 140 -8.94 3.91 14.57
N ILE A 141 -9.64 5.03 14.46
CA ILE A 141 -10.70 5.40 15.40
C ILE A 141 -12.00 4.75 14.98
N ARG A 142 -12.65 4.08 15.94
CA ARG A 142 -13.92 3.38 15.72
C ARG A 142 -15.01 3.91 16.65
N ASN A 143 -16.21 3.90 16.15
CA ASN A 143 -17.41 4.02 16.96
C ASN A 143 -18.23 2.75 16.73
N ASN A 144 -18.27 1.86 17.73
CA ASN A 144 -18.67 0.47 17.58
C ASN A 144 -17.84 -0.20 16.45
N ASP A 145 -18.49 -0.83 15.48
CA ASP A 145 -17.81 -1.51 14.35
C ASP A 145 -17.49 -0.59 13.16
N GLN A 146 -17.82 0.70 13.26
CA GLN A 146 -17.60 1.64 12.17
C GLN A 146 -16.30 2.41 12.36
N VAL A 147 -15.44 2.42 11.33
CA VAL A 147 -14.27 3.30 11.27
C VAL A 147 -14.75 4.73 11.05
N THR A 148 -14.42 5.62 12.00
CA THR A 148 -14.77 7.04 11.95
C THR A 148 -13.62 7.94 11.56
N GLY A 149 -12.38 7.42 11.61
CA GLY A 149 -11.21 8.18 11.21
C GLY A 149 -9.92 7.39 11.35
N ILE A 150 -8.87 7.95 10.77
CA ILE A 150 -7.48 7.51 10.95
C ILE A 150 -6.71 8.74 11.39
N VAL A 151 -6.06 8.67 12.54
CA VAL A 151 -5.32 9.79 13.13
C VAL A 151 -3.86 9.41 13.27
N GLU A 152 -2.97 10.21 12.71
CA GLU A 152 -1.53 10.02 12.87
C GLU A 152 -1.14 10.15 14.35
N PHE A 153 -0.18 9.33 14.81
CA PHE A 153 0.22 9.28 16.24
C PHE A 153 0.49 10.65 16.84
N LYS A 154 1.15 11.54 16.08
CA LYS A 154 1.50 12.90 16.53
C LYS A 154 0.28 13.81 16.74
N ASP A 155 -0.85 13.46 16.12
CA ASP A 155 -2.09 14.24 16.12
C ASP A 155 -3.16 13.60 17.02
N CYS A 156 -2.85 12.44 17.64
CA CYS A 156 -3.74 11.75 18.57
C CYS A 156 -3.89 12.50 19.89
N THR A 157 -5.11 12.48 20.44
CA THR A 157 -5.31 12.82 21.86
C THR A 157 -4.78 11.70 22.77
N PRO A 158 -4.55 11.95 24.09
CA PRO A 158 -4.13 10.93 25.03
C PRO A 158 -5.08 9.72 25.07
N GLU A 159 -6.37 9.93 24.91
CA GLU A 159 -7.41 8.89 24.88
C GLU A 159 -7.34 8.05 23.59
N GLN A 160 -6.92 8.65 22.48
CA GLN A 160 -6.79 7.97 21.19
C GLN A 160 -5.51 7.13 21.08
N VAL A 161 -4.52 7.38 21.92
CA VAL A 161 -3.27 6.61 21.95
C VAL A 161 -3.48 5.24 22.60
N GLN A 162 -4.43 5.14 23.53
CA GLN A 162 -4.81 3.90 24.21
C GLN A 162 -5.61 3.01 23.26
#